data_25090ba56d3747c583631abd89b8e7fa
#
_entry.id   25090ba56d3747c583631abd89b8e7fa
#
_cell.length_a   1.000
_cell.length_b   1.000
_cell.length_c   1.000
_cell.angle_alpha   90.00
_cell.angle_beta   90.00
_cell.angle_gamma   90.00
#
_symmetry.space_group_name_H-M   'P 1'
#
loop_
_entity.id
_entity.type
_entity.pdbx_description
1 polymer ?
#
loop_
_entity_poly.entity_id
_entity_poly.type
_entity_poly.pdbx_seq_one_letter_code
_entity_poly.pdbx_strand_id
1 'polypeptide(L)'
;RPPTTNPDTGEAQTVQLGSPHRLKTIYLTNMQSAYMAGRYAEMMDSVDTHPYWQYVAINDSRTRDSHRRMHGRVYAAADPVWDTMYPPLDFRCRCRVRPLSRAAGESRALPSPTLETQTVDIGSNEYTGEARYAQRTGLRIDGKFVAPSAGFNANQGKAMLSRMASVAVQKAQSVHPDIARVALKTMMTNSKFKSSLSAVDLAWVLKLIKG
;
A
#
# COMPACT_ATOMS: atom_id res chain seq x y z
N ARG A 1 29.72 0.43 12.69
CA ARG A 1 29.04 1.71 12.63
C ARG A 1 29.63 2.64 13.68
N PRO A 2 29.92 3.91 13.39
CA PRO A 2 30.36 4.84 14.43
C PRO A 2 29.30 4.97 15.52
N PRO A 3 29.70 5.17 16.79
CA PRO A 3 28.76 5.37 17.87
C PRO A 3 27.92 6.64 17.63
N THR A 4 26.62 6.56 17.89
CA THR A 4 25.74 7.74 17.91
C THR A 4 25.88 8.42 19.26
N THR A 5 25.88 9.74 19.27
CA THR A 5 25.95 10.53 20.52
C THR A 5 24.52 10.74 21.04
N ASN A 6 24.29 10.50 22.33
CA ASN A 6 23.03 10.86 22.97
C ASN A 6 22.89 12.40 22.96
N PRO A 7 21.85 12.98 22.36
CA PRO A 7 21.71 14.43 22.26
C PRO A 7 21.57 15.15 23.60
N ASP A 8 21.09 14.44 24.63
CA ASP A 8 20.85 15.02 25.95
C ASP A 8 22.08 14.94 26.89
N THR A 9 22.95 13.94 26.71
CA THR A 9 24.12 13.71 27.59
C THR A 9 25.46 13.88 26.90
N GLY A 10 25.51 13.95 25.55
CA GLY A 10 26.75 14.01 24.79
C GLY A 10 27.56 12.70 24.79
N GLU A 11 27.08 11.65 25.43
CA GLU A 11 27.79 10.38 25.55
C GLU A 11 27.64 9.50 24.29
N ALA A 12 28.71 8.79 23.92
CA ALA A 12 28.69 7.85 22.81
C ALA A 12 27.80 6.65 23.15
N GLN A 13 26.72 6.47 22.39
CA GLN A 13 25.78 5.38 22.58
C GLN A 13 25.94 4.31 21.51
N THR A 14 26.13 3.07 21.93
CA THR A 14 26.17 1.92 21.01
C THR A 14 24.74 1.56 20.59
N VAL A 15 24.39 1.83 19.34
CA VAL A 15 23.08 1.44 18.80
C VAL A 15 23.06 -0.06 18.49
N GLN A 16 22.29 -0.82 19.24
CA GLN A 16 22.06 -2.24 18.96
C GLN A 16 21.14 -2.41 17.74
N LEU A 17 21.73 -2.70 16.56
CA LEU A 17 21.00 -2.84 15.30
C LEU A 17 19.98 -3.97 15.29
N GLY A 18 20.13 -4.99 16.10
CA GLY A 18 19.27 -6.17 16.19
C GLY A 18 18.45 -6.23 17.46
N SER A 19 18.02 -5.11 18.06
CA SER A 19 17.24 -5.16 19.30
C SER A 19 15.94 -5.96 19.11
N PRO A 20 15.50 -6.76 20.11
CA PRO A 20 14.26 -7.55 20.05
C PRO A 20 13.04 -6.70 19.66
N HIS A 21 12.97 -5.47 20.18
CA HIS A 21 11.91 -4.53 19.85
C HIS A 21 11.90 -4.16 18.34
N ARG A 22 13.06 -3.87 17.75
CA ARG A 22 13.20 -3.55 16.33
C ARG A 22 12.83 -4.76 15.46
N LEU A 23 13.36 -5.93 15.77
CA LEU A 23 13.06 -7.17 15.04
C LEU A 23 11.56 -7.51 15.09
N LYS A 24 10.94 -7.39 16.26
CA LYS A 24 9.50 -7.57 16.42
C LYS A 24 8.69 -6.57 15.59
N THR A 25 9.12 -5.31 15.52
CA THR A 25 8.42 -4.29 14.73
C THR A 25 8.53 -4.60 13.23
N ILE A 26 9.72 -4.97 12.74
CA ILE A 26 9.95 -5.38 11.35
C ILE A 26 9.07 -6.59 11.02
N TYR A 27 9.11 -7.63 11.86
CA TYR A 27 8.33 -8.86 11.66
C TYR A 27 6.82 -8.56 11.58
N LEU A 28 6.26 -7.89 12.58
CA LEU A 28 4.81 -7.60 12.62
C LEU A 28 4.36 -6.70 11.46
N THR A 29 5.18 -5.73 11.06
CA THR A 29 4.86 -4.85 9.94
C THR A 29 4.86 -5.60 8.61
N ASN A 30 5.87 -6.45 8.37
CA ASN A 30 5.96 -7.25 7.16
C ASN A 30 4.84 -8.30 7.08
N MET A 31 4.52 -8.95 8.19
CA MET A 31 3.40 -9.90 8.25
C MET A 31 2.07 -9.23 7.93
N GLN A 32 1.82 -8.05 8.50
CA GLN A 32 0.60 -7.29 8.21
C GLN A 32 0.57 -6.82 6.74
N SER A 33 1.69 -6.36 6.19
CA SER A 33 1.78 -5.95 4.79
C SER A 33 1.50 -7.12 3.83
N ALA A 34 2.10 -8.28 4.09
CA ALA A 34 1.88 -9.48 3.28
C ALA A 34 0.43 -9.97 3.37
N TYR A 35 -0.14 -10.00 4.58
CA TYR A 35 -1.54 -10.37 4.80
C TYR A 35 -2.49 -9.44 4.04
N MET A 36 -2.28 -8.12 4.14
CA MET A 36 -3.13 -7.14 3.45
C MET A 36 -2.93 -7.17 1.94
N ALA A 37 -1.74 -7.48 1.44
CA ALA A 37 -1.49 -7.67 0.01
C ALA A 37 -2.27 -8.88 -0.54
N GLY A 38 -2.26 -10.01 0.16
CA GLY A 38 -3.06 -11.18 -0.19
C GLY A 38 -4.56 -10.89 -0.18
N ARG A 39 -5.03 -10.21 0.87
CA ARG A 39 -6.44 -9.78 0.96
C ARG A 39 -6.85 -8.82 -0.17
N TYR A 40 -5.97 -7.92 -0.59
CA TYR A 40 -6.26 -7.06 -1.73
C TYR A 40 -6.52 -7.87 -3.00
N ALA A 41 -5.65 -8.85 -3.29
CA ALA A 41 -5.81 -9.72 -4.44
C ALA A 41 -7.14 -10.51 -4.40
N GLU A 42 -7.49 -11.06 -3.24
CA GLU A 42 -8.76 -11.77 -3.00
C GLU A 42 -9.98 -10.85 -3.16
N MET A 43 -9.92 -9.65 -2.60
CA MET A 43 -10.99 -8.66 -2.72
C MET A 43 -11.19 -8.18 -4.16
N MET A 44 -10.11 -8.08 -4.95
CA MET A 44 -10.19 -7.77 -6.37
C MET A 44 -10.85 -8.89 -7.20
N ASP A 45 -10.77 -10.16 -6.76
CA ASP A 45 -11.50 -11.26 -7.42
C ASP A 45 -13.01 -11.18 -7.21
N SER A 46 -13.42 -10.56 -6.12
CA SER A 46 -14.84 -10.44 -5.75
C SER A 46 -15.42 -9.04 -6.02
N VAL A 47 -14.70 -8.15 -6.73
CA VAL A 47 -15.11 -6.76 -6.92
C VAL A 47 -16.44 -6.59 -7.63
N ASP A 48 -16.81 -7.49 -8.54
CA ASP A 48 -18.08 -7.44 -9.28
C ASP A 48 -19.27 -7.67 -8.34
N THR A 49 -19.12 -8.54 -7.36
CA THR A 49 -20.16 -8.84 -6.34
C THR A 49 -20.05 -7.95 -5.10
N HIS A 50 -18.85 -7.48 -4.80
CA HIS A 50 -18.52 -6.65 -3.64
C HIS A 50 -17.82 -5.34 -4.05
N PRO A 51 -18.52 -4.43 -4.76
CA PRO A 51 -17.93 -3.24 -5.36
C PRO A 51 -17.63 -2.10 -4.38
N TYR A 52 -17.90 -2.28 -3.10
CA TYR A 52 -17.62 -1.31 -2.05
C TYR A 52 -16.72 -1.89 -0.99
N TRP A 53 -15.83 -1.05 -0.48
CA TRP A 53 -14.89 -1.43 0.56
C TRP A 53 -15.02 -0.53 1.78
N GLN A 54 -14.95 -1.13 2.96
CA GLN A 54 -15.02 -0.43 4.25
C GLN A 54 -13.69 -0.52 4.97
N TYR A 55 -13.18 0.63 5.43
CA TYR A 55 -12.04 0.67 6.32
C TYR A 55 -12.44 0.25 7.74
N VAL A 56 -11.69 -0.66 8.35
CA VAL A 56 -11.97 -1.20 9.69
C VAL A 56 -10.72 -1.05 10.56
N ALA A 57 -10.77 -0.11 11.50
CA ALA A 57 -9.78 0.00 12.56
C ALA A 57 -10.18 -0.84 13.78
N ILE A 58 -9.19 -1.32 14.53
CA ILE A 58 -9.44 -1.87 15.87
C ILE A 58 -9.51 -0.69 16.84
N ASN A 59 -10.70 -0.38 17.34
CA ASN A 59 -10.94 0.81 18.16
C ASN A 59 -10.55 0.60 19.63
N ASP A 60 -9.27 0.37 19.89
CA ASP A 60 -8.71 0.29 21.25
C ASP A 60 -7.79 1.50 21.55
N SER A 61 -7.23 1.54 22.77
CA SER A 61 -6.34 2.62 23.23
C SER A 61 -5.05 2.76 22.42
N ARG A 62 -4.64 1.71 21.68
CA ARG A 62 -3.43 1.70 20.84
C ARG A 62 -3.68 2.16 19.41
N THR A 63 -4.93 2.42 19.04
CA THR A 63 -5.28 2.86 17.69
C THR A 63 -5.07 4.37 17.55
N ARG A 64 -4.23 4.77 16.59
CA ARG A 64 -3.94 6.18 16.31
C ARG A 64 -5.20 6.92 15.86
N ASP A 65 -5.29 8.20 16.17
CA ASP A 65 -6.45 9.04 15.84
C ASP A 65 -6.73 9.06 14.32
N SER A 66 -5.66 9.15 13.49
CA SER A 66 -5.78 9.10 12.03
C SER A 66 -6.44 7.80 11.53
N HIS A 67 -6.09 6.65 12.11
CA HIS A 67 -6.69 5.36 11.75
C HIS A 67 -8.14 5.25 12.25
N ARG A 68 -8.40 5.78 13.44
CA ARG A 68 -9.76 5.79 14.02
C ARG A 68 -10.72 6.62 13.20
N ARG A 69 -10.27 7.77 12.66
CA ARG A 69 -11.09 8.62 11.78
C ARG A 69 -11.47 7.95 10.47
N MET A 70 -10.68 7.01 10.00
CA MET A 70 -11.02 6.20 8.82
C MET A 70 -12.04 5.10 9.13
N HIS A 71 -12.18 4.69 10.40
CA HIS A 71 -13.06 3.58 10.77
C HIS A 71 -14.49 3.77 10.28
N GLY A 72 -15.02 2.73 9.65
CA GLY A 72 -16.41 2.72 9.17
C GLY A 72 -16.62 3.39 7.81
N ARG A 73 -15.66 4.15 7.28
CA ARG A 73 -15.78 4.81 5.98
C ARG A 73 -15.84 3.80 4.86
N VAL A 74 -16.77 4.02 3.94
CA VAL A 74 -17.04 3.14 2.81
C VAL A 74 -16.79 3.94 1.52
N TYR A 75 -16.04 3.36 0.60
CA TYR A 75 -15.79 3.92 -0.73
C TYR A 75 -15.92 2.81 -1.77
N ALA A 76 -16.12 3.19 -3.03
CA ALA A 76 -16.06 2.24 -4.12
C ALA A 76 -14.70 1.51 -4.14
N ALA A 77 -14.68 0.24 -4.54
CA ALA A 77 -13.45 -0.55 -4.62
C ALA A 77 -12.41 0.06 -5.59
N ALA A 78 -12.88 0.74 -6.64
CA ALA A 78 -12.04 1.43 -7.62
C ALA A 78 -11.63 2.86 -7.20
N ASP A 79 -12.04 3.32 -6.01
CA ASP A 79 -11.76 4.69 -5.57
C ASP A 79 -10.24 4.89 -5.33
N PRO A 80 -9.65 6.00 -5.84
CA PRO A 80 -8.24 6.32 -5.65
C PRO A 80 -7.80 6.44 -4.18
N VAL A 81 -8.72 6.63 -3.24
CA VAL A 81 -8.42 6.64 -1.80
C VAL A 81 -7.68 5.38 -1.36
N TRP A 82 -7.96 4.24 -2.00
CA TRP A 82 -7.32 2.97 -1.68
C TRP A 82 -5.87 2.87 -2.17
N ASP A 83 -5.40 3.79 -3.00
CA ASP A 83 -4.00 3.81 -3.42
C ASP A 83 -3.09 4.24 -2.28
N THR A 84 -3.60 5.08 -1.36
CA THR A 84 -2.84 5.59 -0.22
C THR A 84 -3.36 5.11 1.14
N MET A 85 -4.68 4.99 1.29
CA MET A 85 -5.32 4.69 2.57
C MET A 85 -5.62 3.20 2.78
N TYR A 86 -5.11 2.32 1.93
CA TYR A 86 -5.21 0.88 2.14
C TYR A 86 -4.18 0.41 3.19
N PRO A 87 -4.59 -0.26 4.29
CA PRO A 87 -3.67 -0.67 5.35
C PRO A 87 -2.54 -1.61 4.87
N PRO A 88 -1.38 -1.60 5.57
CA PRO A 88 -1.06 -0.86 6.77
C PRO A 88 -0.71 0.61 6.51
N LEU A 89 -1.18 1.51 7.38
CA LEU A 89 -0.90 2.94 7.27
C LEU A 89 0.28 3.40 8.14
N ASP A 90 0.87 2.48 8.92
CA ASP A 90 1.96 2.77 9.85
C ASP A 90 2.54 1.47 10.44
N PHE A 91 3.68 1.57 11.14
CA PHE A 91 4.24 0.45 11.89
C PHE A 91 3.24 -0.13 12.89
N ARG A 92 3.18 -1.47 12.95
CA ARG A 92 2.26 -2.21 13.83
C ARG A 92 0.78 -1.86 13.62
N CYS A 93 0.41 -1.38 12.44
CA CYS A 93 -0.97 -1.16 12.07
C CYS A 93 -1.75 -2.50 12.09
N ARG A 94 -2.94 -2.48 12.71
CA ARG A 94 -3.84 -3.66 12.83
C ARG A 94 -5.16 -3.45 12.08
N CYS A 95 -5.23 -2.37 11.30
CA CYS A 95 -6.40 -2.06 10.50
C CYS A 95 -6.52 -3.02 9.32
N ARG A 96 -7.73 -3.14 8.80
CA ARG A 96 -8.04 -3.96 7.62
C ARG A 96 -9.10 -3.27 6.75
N VAL A 97 -9.31 -3.81 5.57
CA VAL A 97 -10.43 -3.44 4.69
C VAL A 97 -11.38 -4.63 4.60
N ARG A 98 -12.68 -4.36 4.55
CA ARG A 98 -13.73 -5.35 4.40
C ARG A 98 -14.52 -5.07 3.12
N PRO A 99 -14.66 -6.05 2.21
CA PRO A 99 -15.52 -5.90 1.05
C PRO A 99 -17.00 -5.92 1.48
N LEU A 100 -17.83 -5.16 0.79
CA LEU A 100 -19.27 -5.07 1.00
C LEU A 100 -19.99 -5.33 -0.33
N SER A 101 -21.09 -6.08 -0.27
CA SER A 101 -21.99 -6.25 -1.41
C SER A 101 -22.59 -4.89 -1.82
N ARG A 102 -23.14 -4.81 -3.03
CA ARG A 102 -23.80 -3.60 -3.52
C ARG A 102 -24.86 -3.12 -2.53
N ALA A 103 -25.76 -3.99 -2.10
CA ALA A 103 -26.82 -3.66 -1.16
C ALA A 103 -26.31 -3.14 0.20
N ALA A 104 -25.20 -3.69 0.71
CA ALA A 104 -24.64 -3.28 2.00
C ALA A 104 -23.75 -2.01 1.93
N GLY A 105 -23.22 -1.71 0.75
CA GLY A 105 -22.26 -0.63 0.55
C GLY A 105 -22.87 0.65 -0.02
N GLU A 106 -23.82 0.54 -0.95
CA GLU A 106 -24.30 1.67 -1.74
C GLU A 106 -24.90 2.80 -0.90
N SER A 107 -25.75 2.45 0.07
CA SER A 107 -26.36 3.43 0.99
C SER A 107 -25.38 4.09 1.98
N ARG A 108 -24.18 3.54 2.10
CA ARG A 108 -23.13 3.97 3.04
C ARG A 108 -21.91 4.56 2.35
N ALA A 109 -21.85 4.42 1.03
CA ALA A 109 -20.72 4.90 0.25
C ALA A 109 -20.59 6.42 0.34
N LEU A 110 -19.39 6.86 0.64
CA LEU A 110 -19.04 8.28 0.61
C LEU A 110 -18.58 8.66 -0.81
N PRO A 111 -18.74 9.92 -1.21
CA PRO A 111 -18.15 10.42 -2.43
C PRO A 111 -16.63 10.28 -2.37
N SER A 112 -15.99 10.15 -3.53
CA SER A 112 -14.52 10.11 -3.63
C SER A 112 -13.92 11.35 -2.98
N PRO A 113 -13.01 11.20 -2.01
CA PRO A 113 -12.43 12.35 -1.33
C PRO A 113 -11.36 13.02 -2.19
N THR A 114 -11.19 14.32 -2.02
CA THR A 114 -10.02 15.01 -2.54
C THR A 114 -8.79 14.57 -1.77
N LEU A 115 -7.80 14.03 -2.47
CA LEU A 115 -6.50 13.68 -1.90
C LEU A 115 -5.57 14.88 -1.96
N GLU A 116 -4.91 15.15 -0.84
CA GLU A 116 -3.91 16.22 -0.70
C GLU A 116 -2.54 15.61 -0.41
N THR A 117 -1.48 16.20 -0.94
CA THR A 117 -0.11 15.82 -0.61
C THR A 117 0.55 16.92 0.21
N GLN A 118 1.12 16.55 1.34
CA GLN A 118 1.83 17.46 2.23
C GLN A 118 3.26 16.98 2.46
N THR A 119 4.21 17.90 2.44
CA THR A 119 5.58 17.65 2.86
C THR A 119 5.64 17.75 4.38
N VAL A 120 6.12 16.70 5.03
CA VAL A 120 6.27 16.63 6.48
C VAL A 120 7.73 16.45 6.85
N ASP A 121 8.15 17.07 7.92
CA ASP A 121 9.45 16.82 8.53
C ASP A 121 9.43 15.43 9.18
N ILE A 122 10.43 14.60 8.87
CA ILE A 122 10.63 13.26 9.42
C ILE A 122 11.90 13.15 10.27
N GLY A 123 12.36 14.26 10.79
CA GLY A 123 13.58 14.38 11.59
C GLY A 123 14.81 14.72 10.76
N SER A 124 15.97 14.59 11.36
CA SER A 124 17.25 14.89 10.72
C SER A 124 18.06 13.62 10.45
N ASN A 125 19.02 13.73 9.55
CA ASN A 125 20.06 12.73 9.37
C ASN A 125 20.98 12.76 10.60
N GLU A 126 21.08 11.65 11.32
CA GLU A 126 21.90 11.53 12.55
C GLU A 126 23.39 11.80 12.32
N TYR A 127 23.87 11.75 11.07
CA TYR A 127 25.29 11.94 10.74
C TYR A 127 25.61 13.33 10.18
N THR A 128 24.70 13.90 9.37
CA THR A 128 24.92 15.18 8.69
C THR A 128 24.18 16.33 9.35
N GLY A 129 23.21 16.05 10.24
CA GLY A 129 22.32 17.05 10.82
C GLY A 129 21.28 17.61 9.84
N GLU A 130 21.30 17.20 8.57
CA GLU A 130 20.39 17.71 7.55
C GLU A 130 18.95 17.29 7.84
N ALA A 131 18.01 18.22 7.74
CA ALA A 131 16.59 17.94 7.87
C ALA A 131 16.11 16.99 6.75
N ARG A 132 15.28 16.03 7.12
CA ARG A 132 14.71 15.05 6.19
C ARG A 132 13.22 15.29 6.06
N TYR A 133 12.76 15.32 4.83
CA TYR A 133 11.35 15.52 4.51
C TYR A 133 10.78 14.31 3.78
N ALA A 134 9.49 14.07 3.97
CA ALA A 134 8.76 13.06 3.22
C ALA A 134 7.43 13.64 2.73
N GLN A 135 6.99 13.16 1.58
CA GLN A 135 5.66 13.47 1.07
C GLN A 135 4.65 12.46 1.65
N ARG A 136 3.52 12.96 2.14
CA ARG A 136 2.41 12.16 2.63
C ARG A 136 1.14 12.57 1.88
N THR A 137 0.49 11.61 1.22
CA THR A 137 -0.79 11.83 0.55
C THR A 137 -1.92 11.29 1.42
N GLY A 138 -2.96 12.06 1.58
CA GLY A 138 -4.10 11.72 2.43
C GLY A 138 -5.32 12.57 2.10
N LEU A 139 -6.28 12.59 3.01
CA LEU A 139 -7.54 13.32 2.86
C LEU A 139 -7.87 14.10 4.13
N ARG A 140 -8.78 15.05 4.02
CA ARG A 140 -9.31 15.76 5.20
C ARG A 140 -10.55 15.06 5.74
N ILE A 141 -10.55 14.83 7.05
CA ILE A 141 -11.69 14.31 7.81
C ILE A 141 -11.93 15.24 8.97
N ASP A 142 -13.10 15.85 9.02
CA ASP A 142 -13.48 16.83 10.05
C ASP A 142 -12.41 17.94 10.20
N GLY A 143 -11.95 18.48 9.07
CA GLY A 143 -10.93 19.52 9.02
C GLY A 143 -9.49 19.05 9.30
N LYS A 144 -9.26 17.83 9.77
CA LYS A 144 -7.93 17.30 10.07
C LYS A 144 -7.37 16.50 8.90
N PHE A 145 -6.10 16.70 8.61
CA PHE A 145 -5.36 15.92 7.62
C PHE A 145 -5.09 14.50 8.13
N VAL A 146 -5.55 13.52 7.41
CA VAL A 146 -5.41 12.08 7.71
C VAL A 146 -4.65 11.42 6.58
N ALA A 147 -3.47 10.93 6.87
CA ALA A 147 -2.58 10.31 5.91
C ALA A 147 -1.79 9.17 6.55
N PRO A 148 -1.30 8.20 5.76
CA PRO A 148 -0.35 7.21 6.22
C PRO A 148 0.93 7.86 6.73
N SER A 149 1.65 7.18 7.61
CA SER A 149 3.00 7.60 7.99
C SER A 149 3.97 7.51 6.80
N ALA A 150 5.04 8.28 6.85
CA ALA A 150 6.08 8.24 5.82
C ALA A 150 6.56 6.81 5.58
N GLY A 151 6.61 6.42 4.30
CA GLY A 151 6.94 5.05 3.89
C GLY A 151 5.74 4.09 3.78
N PHE A 152 4.51 4.53 4.10
CA PHE A 152 3.29 3.74 3.99
C PHE A 152 2.28 4.32 2.96
N ASN A 153 2.72 5.21 2.09
CA ASN A 153 1.87 5.90 1.11
C ASN A 153 1.45 5.05 -0.11
N ALA A 154 1.62 3.74 -0.05
CA ALA A 154 1.32 2.87 -1.18
C ALA A 154 0.47 1.68 -0.75
N ASN A 155 -0.48 1.30 -1.61
CA ASN A 155 -1.23 0.06 -1.47
C ASN A 155 -0.33 -1.14 -1.77
N GLN A 156 0.00 -1.90 -0.73
CA GLN A 156 0.92 -3.05 -0.82
C GLN A 156 0.38 -4.15 -1.74
N GLY A 157 -0.95 -4.34 -1.79
CA GLY A 157 -1.57 -5.32 -2.68
C GLY A 157 -1.46 -4.91 -4.15
N LYS A 158 -1.71 -3.66 -4.45
CA LYS A 158 -1.57 -3.11 -5.80
C LYS A 158 -0.10 -3.18 -6.27
N ALA A 159 0.83 -2.79 -5.40
CA ALA A 159 2.27 -2.89 -5.66
C ALA A 159 2.73 -4.33 -5.91
N MET A 160 2.24 -5.29 -5.12
CA MET A 160 2.53 -6.72 -5.29
C MET A 160 2.02 -7.24 -6.65
N LEU A 161 0.77 -6.96 -7.01
CA LEU A 161 0.19 -7.39 -8.29
C LEU A 161 0.95 -6.79 -9.47
N SER A 162 1.28 -5.49 -9.40
CA SER A 162 2.08 -4.81 -10.43
C SER A 162 3.46 -5.44 -10.59
N ARG A 163 4.14 -5.75 -9.48
CA ARG A 163 5.45 -6.43 -9.51
C ARG A 163 5.35 -7.83 -10.13
N MET A 164 4.33 -8.60 -9.77
CA MET A 164 4.10 -9.93 -10.33
C MET A 164 3.86 -9.86 -11.86
N ALA A 165 3.07 -8.89 -12.30
CA ALA A 165 2.81 -8.67 -13.72
C ALA A 165 4.10 -8.30 -14.48
N SER A 166 4.91 -7.36 -13.95
CA SER A 166 6.21 -7.01 -14.54
C SER A 166 7.17 -8.18 -14.62
N VAL A 167 7.26 -9.01 -13.58
CA VAL A 167 8.11 -10.23 -13.58
C VAL A 167 7.63 -11.22 -14.63
N ALA A 168 6.32 -11.38 -14.81
CA ALA A 168 5.77 -12.26 -15.85
C ALA A 168 6.15 -11.77 -17.26
N VAL A 169 6.07 -10.44 -17.50
CA VAL A 169 6.51 -9.83 -18.77
C VAL A 169 8.00 -10.00 -18.99
N GLN A 170 8.84 -9.75 -17.99
CA GLN A 170 10.29 -9.97 -18.10
C GLN A 170 10.65 -11.42 -18.46
N LYS A 171 9.97 -12.38 -17.81
CA LYS A 171 10.16 -13.79 -18.16
C LYS A 171 9.70 -14.11 -19.57
N ALA A 172 8.59 -13.53 -20.01
CA ALA A 172 8.12 -13.70 -21.38
C ALA A 172 9.09 -13.13 -22.42
N GLN A 173 9.82 -12.06 -22.11
CA GLN A 173 10.86 -11.50 -22.98
C GLN A 173 12.10 -12.41 -23.13
N SER A 174 12.31 -13.33 -22.19
CA SER A 174 13.47 -14.26 -22.20
C SER A 174 13.18 -15.62 -22.83
N VAL A 175 11.97 -15.89 -23.30
CA VAL A 175 11.60 -17.17 -23.95
C VAL A 175 11.24 -16.97 -25.41
N HIS A 176 11.05 -18.08 -26.14
CA HIS A 176 10.68 -18.01 -27.56
C HIS A 176 9.36 -17.23 -27.75
N PRO A 177 9.26 -16.32 -28.75
CA PRO A 177 8.11 -15.42 -28.93
C PRO A 177 6.74 -16.15 -28.99
N ASP A 178 6.68 -17.33 -29.60
CA ASP A 178 5.42 -18.08 -29.68
C ASP A 178 4.96 -18.61 -28.33
N ILE A 179 5.90 -19.05 -27.47
CA ILE A 179 5.59 -19.48 -26.11
C ILE A 179 5.12 -18.26 -25.29
N ALA A 180 5.83 -17.15 -25.38
CA ALA A 180 5.46 -15.89 -24.73
C ALA A 180 4.06 -15.43 -25.17
N ARG A 181 3.77 -15.48 -26.46
CA ARG A 181 2.48 -15.08 -27.05
C ARG A 181 1.33 -15.90 -26.46
N VAL A 182 1.44 -17.23 -26.45
CA VAL A 182 0.41 -18.11 -25.90
C VAL A 182 0.19 -17.86 -24.40
N ALA A 183 1.26 -17.80 -23.62
CA ALA A 183 1.19 -17.57 -22.19
C ALA A 183 0.55 -16.22 -21.85
N LEU A 184 1.03 -15.13 -22.47
CA LEU A 184 0.51 -13.79 -22.22
C LEU A 184 -0.93 -13.63 -22.75
N LYS A 185 -1.30 -14.25 -23.86
CA LYS A 185 -2.68 -14.24 -24.35
C LYS A 185 -3.65 -14.83 -23.31
N THR A 186 -3.25 -15.93 -22.67
CA THR A 186 -4.01 -16.53 -21.57
C THR A 186 -4.02 -15.62 -20.33
N MET A 187 -2.88 -15.04 -19.95
CA MET A 187 -2.82 -14.13 -18.78
C MET A 187 -3.65 -12.84 -18.99
N MET A 188 -3.74 -12.34 -20.22
CA MET A 188 -4.51 -11.14 -20.56
C MET A 188 -6.04 -11.34 -20.46
N THR A 189 -6.54 -12.55 -20.34
CA THR A 189 -7.96 -12.81 -20.02
C THR A 189 -8.27 -12.49 -18.56
N ASN A 190 -7.26 -12.45 -17.68
CA ASN A 190 -7.41 -12.07 -16.29
C ASN A 190 -7.36 -10.54 -16.16
N SER A 191 -8.46 -9.93 -15.71
CA SER A 191 -8.60 -8.47 -15.56
C SER A 191 -7.59 -7.89 -14.57
N LYS A 192 -7.23 -8.61 -13.50
CA LYS A 192 -6.22 -8.18 -12.52
C LYS A 192 -4.83 -8.10 -13.14
N PHE A 193 -4.44 -9.12 -13.90
CA PHE A 193 -3.17 -9.09 -14.61
C PHE A 193 -3.10 -7.90 -15.55
N LYS A 194 -4.13 -7.72 -16.38
CA LYS A 194 -4.22 -6.61 -17.33
C LYS A 194 -4.14 -5.23 -16.64
N SER A 195 -4.89 -5.03 -15.57
CA SER A 195 -4.89 -3.75 -14.82
C SER A 195 -3.63 -3.50 -13.99
N SER A 196 -2.82 -4.54 -13.76
CA SER A 196 -1.57 -4.45 -12.99
C SER A 196 -0.34 -4.18 -13.86
N LEU A 197 -0.47 -4.24 -15.19
CA LEU A 197 0.61 -3.94 -16.11
C LEU A 197 0.91 -2.42 -16.14
N SER A 198 2.18 -2.07 -16.22
CA SER A 198 2.59 -0.71 -16.57
C SER A 198 2.15 -0.38 -18.01
N ALA A 199 2.05 0.90 -18.34
CA ALA A 199 1.73 1.33 -19.72
C ALA A 199 2.74 0.77 -20.74
N VAL A 200 4.02 0.70 -20.37
CA VAL A 200 5.10 0.16 -21.20
C VAL A 200 4.93 -1.35 -21.40
N ASP A 201 4.73 -2.09 -20.29
CA ASP A 201 4.54 -3.54 -20.35
C ASP A 201 3.29 -3.90 -21.16
N LEU A 202 2.18 -3.18 -20.94
CA LEU A 202 0.94 -3.39 -21.67
C LEU A 202 1.11 -3.17 -23.16
N ALA A 203 1.79 -2.10 -23.58
CA ALA A 203 2.06 -1.81 -24.99
C ALA A 203 2.88 -2.93 -25.64
N TRP A 204 3.92 -3.41 -24.95
CA TRP A 204 4.75 -4.52 -25.43
C TRP A 204 3.96 -5.82 -25.56
N VAL A 205 3.17 -6.18 -24.54
CA VAL A 205 2.30 -7.38 -24.54
C VAL A 205 1.31 -7.33 -25.69
N LEU A 206 0.63 -6.18 -25.89
CA LEU A 206 -0.35 -6.03 -26.96
C LEU A 206 0.30 -6.14 -28.36
N LYS A 207 1.52 -5.63 -28.52
CA LYS A 207 2.28 -5.78 -29.77
C LYS A 207 2.63 -7.24 -30.04
N LEU A 208 3.11 -7.98 -29.03
CA LEU A 208 3.47 -9.39 -29.17
C LEU A 208 2.27 -10.28 -29.50
N ILE A 209 1.09 -10.01 -28.90
CA ILE A 209 -0.12 -10.82 -29.11
C ILE A 209 -0.74 -10.61 -30.49
N LYS A 210 -0.58 -9.41 -31.10
CA LYS A 210 -1.15 -9.07 -32.41
C LYS A 210 -0.32 -9.55 -33.59
N GLY A 211 1.00 -9.67 -33.44
CA GLY A 211 1.93 -10.16 -34.44
C GLY A 211 2.13 -11.65 -34.37
#